data_3c5079ccbda2de5fd8cdc07a51ab9b3b
#
_entry.id   3c5079ccbda2de5fd8cdc07a51ab9b3b
#
_cell.length_a   1.000
_cell.length_b   1.000
_cell.length_c   1.000
_cell.angle_alpha   90.00
_cell.angle_beta   90.00
_cell.angle_gamma   90.00
#
_symmetry.space_group_name_H-M   'P 1'
#
loop_
_entity.id
_entity.type
_entity.pdbx_description
1 polymer ?
#
loop_
_entity_poly.entity_id
_entity_poly.type
_entity_poly.pdbx_seq_one_letter_code
_entity_poly.pdbx_strand_id
1 'polypeptide(L)'
;MSRREKTPFRMEPFRVDDELHRSIRVENREDAASTVPLEEALLLDSAEQRRKLILSVLTDDPVQYYDLLEQARLNDDSEVVHYAATAMAQISKQADAALQRHAARFAADPKDPAVLAEYAAALEASLALGLAQGRAAQLQRQQLERLLKMQLANQPKEEQYGLGCRLAKVQLELAEDA
;
A
#
# COMPACT_ATOMS: atom_id res chain seq x y z
N MET A 1 -38.25 -5.09 -1.35
CA MET A 1 -36.99 -5.87 -1.40
C MET A 1 -35.92 -4.97 -1.99
N SER A 2 -35.12 -4.34 -1.14
CA SER A 2 -34.15 -3.32 -1.55
C SER A 2 -32.81 -4.02 -1.82
N ARG A 3 -32.35 -3.93 -3.06
CA ARG A 3 -31.07 -4.47 -3.53
C ARG A 3 -29.97 -3.49 -3.08
N ARG A 4 -29.18 -3.88 -2.07
CA ARG A 4 -27.98 -3.14 -1.71
C ARG A 4 -26.93 -3.33 -2.83
N GLU A 5 -26.69 -2.27 -3.57
CA GLU A 5 -25.56 -2.17 -4.48
C GLU A 5 -24.27 -2.18 -3.65
N LYS A 6 -23.42 -3.19 -3.90
CA LYS A 6 -22.06 -3.22 -3.38
C LYS A 6 -21.22 -2.29 -4.27
N THR A 7 -20.85 -1.13 -3.75
CA THR A 7 -19.85 -0.26 -4.38
C THR A 7 -18.54 -1.03 -4.51
N PRO A 8 -17.92 -1.08 -5.71
CA PRO A 8 -16.61 -1.69 -5.88
C PRO A 8 -15.56 -0.82 -5.18
N PHE A 9 -14.70 -1.47 -4.41
CA PHE A 9 -13.51 -0.86 -3.81
C PHE A 9 -12.60 -0.35 -4.95
N ARG A 10 -12.58 0.96 -5.14
CA ARG A 10 -11.75 1.65 -6.14
C ARG A 10 -10.45 2.03 -5.46
N MET A 11 -9.38 1.29 -5.72
CA MET A 11 -8.03 1.76 -5.42
C MET A 11 -7.75 2.94 -6.38
N GLU A 12 -7.79 4.15 -5.85
CA GLU A 12 -7.31 5.31 -6.60
C GLU A 12 -5.79 5.22 -6.75
N PRO A 13 -5.23 5.65 -7.92
CA PRO A 13 -3.79 5.64 -8.12
C PRO A 13 -3.13 6.53 -7.06
N PHE A 14 -2.16 5.96 -6.36
CA PHE A 14 -1.36 6.64 -5.36
C PHE A 14 -0.69 7.87 -5.99
N ARG A 15 -1.20 9.07 -5.70
CA ARG A 15 -0.46 10.30 -5.92
C ARG A 15 0.52 10.42 -4.76
N VAL A 16 1.80 10.27 -5.06
CA VAL A 16 2.88 10.76 -4.21
C VAL A 16 2.87 12.29 -4.38
N ASP A 17 2.00 12.95 -3.65
CA ASP A 17 2.03 14.39 -3.48
C ASP A 17 2.34 14.68 -2.02
N ASP A 18 3.51 15.28 -1.84
CA ASP A 18 3.95 16.21 -0.78
C ASP A 18 3.35 16.05 0.62
N GLU A 19 4.26 15.79 1.56
CA GLU A 19 4.29 16.29 2.95
C GLU A 19 2.91 16.61 3.58
N LEU A 20 1.99 15.67 3.57
CA LEU A 20 0.86 15.73 4.47
C LEU A 20 1.36 15.28 5.84
N HIS A 21 1.85 16.24 6.61
CA HIS A 21 1.99 16.09 8.06
C HIS A 21 0.60 15.79 8.64
N ARG A 22 0.23 14.52 8.66
CA ARG A 22 -0.99 14.09 9.34
C ARG A 22 -0.74 14.19 10.83
N SER A 23 -1.52 15.02 11.48
CA SER A 23 -1.45 15.25 12.90
C SER A 23 -2.72 14.76 13.57
N ILE A 24 -2.58 14.17 14.74
CA ILE A 24 -3.68 13.79 15.61
C ILE A 24 -3.81 14.76 16.78
N ARG A 25 -5.02 14.93 17.26
CA ARG A 25 -5.31 15.72 18.44
C ARG A 25 -5.11 14.84 19.67
N VAL A 26 -4.07 15.11 20.44
CA VAL A 26 -3.85 14.46 21.73
C VAL A 26 -4.59 15.26 22.80
N GLU A 27 -5.66 14.71 23.37
CA GLU A 27 -6.36 15.31 24.49
C GLU A 27 -5.55 15.09 25.78
N ASN A 28 -4.77 16.09 26.17
CA ASN A 28 -4.23 16.17 27.52
C ASN A 28 -5.22 16.97 28.38
N ARG A 29 -5.50 16.51 29.59
CA ARG A 29 -6.51 17.07 30.49
C ARG A 29 -6.15 18.46 31.08
N GLU A 30 -4.97 18.95 30.81
CA GLU A 30 -4.51 20.28 31.22
C GLU A 30 -3.80 20.90 30.01
N ASP A 31 -4.40 21.96 29.43
CA ASP A 31 -3.92 22.83 28.37
C ASP A 31 -3.91 22.33 26.92
N ALA A 32 -4.64 23.14 26.12
CA ALA A 32 -4.54 23.33 24.66
C ALA A 32 -4.26 22.07 23.82
N ALA A 33 -5.25 21.69 23.02
CA ALA A 33 -5.12 20.64 22.01
C ALA A 33 -3.81 20.79 21.22
N SER A 34 -2.78 20.06 21.61
CA SER A 34 -1.52 19.98 20.90
C SER A 34 -1.68 19.00 19.75
N THR A 35 -1.54 19.49 18.53
CA THR A 35 -1.52 18.66 17.34
C THR A 35 -0.10 18.16 17.16
N VAL A 36 0.14 16.87 17.37
CA VAL A 36 1.47 16.23 17.25
C VAL A 36 1.51 15.44 15.94
N PRO A 37 2.62 15.47 15.19
CA PRO A 37 2.81 14.56 14.08
C PRO A 37 2.62 13.10 14.54
N LEU A 38 2.05 12.28 13.67
CA LEU A 38 1.67 10.91 14.01
C LEU A 38 2.89 10.06 14.42
N GLU A 39 4.04 10.34 13.79
CA GLU A 39 5.33 9.70 14.08
C GLU A 39 5.85 10.06 15.48
N GLU A 40 5.70 11.33 15.88
CA GLU A 40 6.08 11.77 17.24
C GLU A 40 5.15 11.20 18.31
N ALA A 41 3.90 10.89 17.96
CA ALA A 41 2.95 10.30 18.89
C ALA A 41 3.35 8.88 19.36
N LEU A 42 4.14 8.14 18.57
CA LEU A 42 4.74 6.86 18.98
C LEU A 42 5.86 7.04 20.01
N LEU A 43 6.43 8.24 20.14
CA LEU A 43 7.48 8.57 21.10
C LEU A 43 6.92 9.12 22.42
N LEU A 44 5.59 9.21 22.56
CA LEU A 44 4.95 9.66 23.80
C LEU A 44 5.29 8.71 24.94
N ASP A 45 5.55 9.27 26.12
CA ASP A 45 5.90 8.50 27.33
C ASP A 45 4.79 7.56 27.81
N SER A 46 3.52 7.90 27.52
CA SER A 46 2.36 7.12 27.95
C SER A 46 2.07 5.95 27.00
N ALA A 47 2.25 4.72 27.49
CA ALA A 47 1.86 3.51 26.76
C ALA A 47 0.39 3.51 26.32
N GLU A 48 -0.51 4.05 27.17
CA GLU A 48 -1.94 4.14 26.85
C GLU A 48 -2.21 5.04 25.64
N GLN A 49 -1.48 6.15 25.52
CA GLN A 49 -1.61 7.06 24.37
C GLN A 49 -1.10 6.41 23.07
N ARG A 50 0.05 5.71 23.14
CA ARG A 50 0.58 4.95 21.98
C ARG A 50 -0.40 3.86 21.52
N ARG A 51 -1.03 3.12 22.43
CA ARG A 51 -2.04 2.11 22.12
C ARG A 51 -3.27 2.71 21.48
N LYS A 52 -3.79 3.82 22.02
CA LYS A 52 -4.94 4.55 21.42
C LYS A 52 -4.63 5.02 20.02
N LEU A 53 -3.42 5.51 19.79
CA LEU A 53 -2.97 5.91 18.44
C LEU A 53 -3.04 4.74 17.46
N ILE A 54 -2.39 3.61 17.79
CA ILE A 54 -2.39 2.45 16.89
C ILE A 54 -3.81 1.94 16.64
N LEU A 55 -4.68 1.90 17.66
CA LEU A 55 -6.08 1.52 17.49
C LEU A 55 -6.85 2.48 16.58
N SER A 56 -6.56 3.79 16.62
CA SER A 56 -7.18 4.76 15.69
C SER A 56 -6.72 4.53 14.25
N VAL A 57 -5.45 4.26 14.03
CA VAL A 57 -4.89 3.90 12.71
C VAL A 57 -5.55 2.63 12.15
N LEU A 58 -5.82 1.65 13.00
CA LEU A 58 -6.49 0.40 12.59
C LEU A 58 -7.95 0.59 12.15
N THR A 59 -8.62 1.60 12.69
CA THR A 59 -10.03 1.90 12.37
C THR A 59 -10.20 2.78 11.13
N ASP A 60 -9.15 3.45 10.71
CA ASP A 60 -9.10 4.26 9.48
C ASP A 60 -8.65 3.38 8.29
N ASP A 61 -7.79 3.86 7.42
CA ASP A 61 -7.18 3.09 6.34
C ASP A 61 -5.75 2.71 6.70
N PRO A 62 -5.50 1.49 7.25
CA PRO A 62 -4.19 1.12 7.76
C PRO A 62 -3.09 1.08 6.69
N VAL A 63 -3.45 0.98 5.41
CA VAL A 63 -2.47 1.02 4.29
C VAL A 63 -1.77 2.37 4.22
N GLN A 64 -2.47 3.46 4.49
CA GLN A 64 -1.92 4.81 4.49
C GLN A 64 -0.91 5.06 5.61
N TYR A 65 -0.90 4.21 6.63
CA TYR A 65 -0.05 4.29 7.81
C TYR A 65 0.97 3.14 7.88
N TYR A 66 1.27 2.53 6.73
CA TYR A 66 2.14 1.35 6.70
C TYR A 66 3.51 1.64 7.33
N ASP A 67 4.14 2.77 6.99
CA ASP A 67 5.44 3.18 7.54
C ASP A 67 5.38 3.39 9.06
N LEU A 68 4.26 3.96 9.56
CA LEU A 68 4.02 4.11 10.99
C LEU A 68 3.89 2.75 11.68
N LEU A 69 3.20 1.79 11.05
CA LEU A 69 3.07 0.44 11.58
C LEU A 69 4.42 -0.29 11.61
N GLU A 70 5.30 -0.06 10.62
CA GLU A 70 6.67 -0.56 10.63
C GLU A 70 7.47 -0.02 11.83
N GLN A 71 7.38 1.29 12.09
CA GLN A 71 8.01 1.90 13.26
C GLN A 71 7.41 1.37 14.58
N ALA A 72 6.08 1.24 14.64
CA ALA A 72 5.38 0.72 15.80
C ALA A 72 5.78 -0.72 16.18
N ARG A 73 6.22 -1.53 15.23
CA ARG A 73 6.78 -2.88 15.50
C ARG A 73 8.08 -2.87 16.30
N LEU A 74 8.78 -1.75 16.32
CA LEU A 74 10.03 -1.58 17.07
C LEU A 74 9.82 -0.88 18.42
N ASN A 75 8.56 -0.68 18.83
CA ASN A 75 8.22 -0.02 20.10
C ASN A 75 8.50 -0.90 21.30
N ASP A 76 8.79 -0.28 22.45
CA ASP A 76 9.05 -0.97 23.71
C ASP A 76 7.77 -1.58 24.34
N ASP A 77 6.59 -1.07 23.96
CA ASP A 77 5.30 -1.59 24.42
C ASP A 77 4.85 -2.79 23.60
N SER A 78 4.79 -3.95 24.24
CA SER A 78 4.42 -5.22 23.61
C SER A 78 3.01 -5.22 22.98
N GLU A 79 2.07 -4.43 23.52
CA GLU A 79 0.72 -4.33 22.93
C GLU A 79 0.76 -3.48 21.66
N VAL A 80 1.52 -2.39 21.63
CA VAL A 80 1.75 -1.58 20.43
C VAL A 80 2.35 -2.45 19.32
N VAL A 81 3.40 -3.22 19.65
CA VAL A 81 4.04 -4.17 18.72
C VAL A 81 3.04 -5.19 18.20
N HIS A 82 2.23 -5.77 19.09
CA HIS A 82 1.24 -6.79 18.71
C HIS A 82 0.17 -6.23 17.76
N TYR A 83 -0.38 -5.04 18.05
CA TYR A 83 -1.37 -4.41 17.19
C TYR A 83 -0.79 -4.04 15.83
N ALA A 84 0.42 -3.46 15.79
CA ALA A 84 1.09 -3.12 14.54
C ALA A 84 1.35 -4.37 13.68
N ALA A 85 1.89 -5.44 14.27
CA ALA A 85 2.14 -6.70 13.57
C ALA A 85 0.85 -7.33 13.03
N THR A 86 -0.24 -7.28 13.79
CA THR A 86 -1.56 -7.79 13.37
C THR A 86 -2.11 -6.99 12.18
N ALA A 87 -1.99 -5.66 12.24
CA ALA A 87 -2.40 -4.78 11.14
C ALA A 87 -1.62 -5.07 9.86
N MET A 88 -0.29 -5.15 9.96
CA MET A 88 0.57 -5.44 8.81
C MET A 88 0.27 -6.81 8.19
N ALA A 89 0.02 -7.82 9.02
CA ALA A 89 -0.40 -9.15 8.55
C ALA A 89 -1.75 -9.09 7.81
N GLN A 90 -2.69 -8.27 8.28
CA GLN A 90 -3.98 -8.07 7.62
C GLN A 90 -3.83 -7.33 6.29
N ILE A 91 -2.98 -6.30 6.22
CA ILE A 91 -2.66 -5.59 4.96
C ILE A 91 -2.06 -6.56 3.94
N SER A 92 -1.05 -7.35 4.34
CA SER A 92 -0.42 -8.35 3.47
C SER A 92 -1.44 -9.36 2.94
N LYS A 93 -2.30 -9.89 3.82
CA LYS A 93 -3.35 -10.84 3.42
C LYS A 93 -4.34 -10.23 2.43
N GLN A 94 -4.72 -8.97 2.61
CA GLN A 94 -5.64 -8.27 1.70
C GLN A 94 -4.98 -8.02 0.34
N ALA A 95 -3.71 -7.62 0.33
CA ALA A 95 -2.93 -7.41 -0.89
C ALA A 95 -2.78 -8.72 -1.68
N ASP A 96 -2.42 -9.83 -1.02
CA ASP A 96 -2.32 -11.14 -1.67
C ASP A 96 -3.65 -11.57 -2.29
N ALA A 97 -4.76 -11.42 -1.55
CA ALA A 97 -6.09 -11.73 -2.07
C ALA A 97 -6.49 -10.83 -3.26
N ALA A 98 -6.07 -9.57 -3.27
CA ALA A 98 -6.28 -8.67 -4.40
C ALA A 98 -5.46 -9.10 -5.61
N LEU A 99 -4.17 -9.40 -5.43
CA LEU A 99 -3.28 -9.90 -6.50
C LEU A 99 -3.81 -11.20 -7.11
N GLN A 100 -4.29 -12.14 -6.28
CA GLN A 100 -4.90 -13.38 -6.78
C GLN A 100 -6.15 -13.12 -7.63
N ARG A 101 -7.02 -12.17 -7.22
CA ARG A 101 -8.20 -11.79 -8.01
C ARG A 101 -7.82 -11.17 -9.35
N HIS A 102 -6.82 -10.27 -9.37
CA HIS A 102 -6.33 -9.67 -10.61
C HIS A 102 -5.67 -10.70 -11.53
N ALA A 103 -4.88 -11.62 -10.96
CA ALA A 103 -4.28 -12.71 -11.73
C ALA A 103 -5.34 -13.62 -12.36
N ALA A 104 -6.41 -13.95 -11.64
CA ALA A 104 -7.52 -14.76 -12.17
C ALA A 104 -8.27 -14.04 -13.31
N ARG A 105 -8.53 -12.72 -13.16
CA ARG A 105 -9.14 -11.90 -14.22
C ARG A 105 -8.24 -11.84 -15.45
N PHE A 106 -6.95 -11.63 -15.26
CA PHE A 106 -5.97 -11.64 -16.35
C PHE A 106 -5.90 -13.00 -17.07
N ALA A 107 -5.98 -14.10 -16.34
CA ALA A 107 -6.01 -15.43 -16.94
C ALA A 107 -7.28 -15.67 -17.78
N ALA A 108 -8.42 -15.08 -17.38
CA ALA A 108 -9.68 -15.17 -18.12
C ALA A 108 -9.71 -14.29 -19.37
N ASP A 109 -9.17 -13.06 -19.29
CA ASP A 109 -9.08 -12.13 -20.44
C ASP A 109 -7.73 -11.37 -20.43
N PRO A 110 -6.68 -11.95 -21.03
CA PRO A 110 -5.36 -11.34 -21.01
C PRO A 110 -5.20 -10.16 -21.98
N LYS A 111 -6.22 -9.86 -22.82
CA LYS A 111 -6.16 -8.76 -23.80
C LYS A 111 -6.95 -7.53 -23.37
N ASP A 112 -7.77 -7.62 -22.33
CA ASP A 112 -8.53 -6.48 -21.81
C ASP A 112 -7.56 -5.41 -21.23
N PRO A 113 -7.54 -4.19 -21.82
CA PRO A 113 -6.64 -3.13 -21.35
C PRO A 113 -6.88 -2.72 -19.90
N ALA A 114 -8.14 -2.77 -19.42
CA ALA A 114 -8.48 -2.43 -18.06
C ALA A 114 -7.94 -3.47 -17.08
N VAL A 115 -8.06 -4.76 -17.40
CA VAL A 115 -7.50 -5.86 -16.60
C VAL A 115 -5.98 -5.77 -16.51
N LEU A 116 -5.31 -5.47 -17.63
CA LEU A 116 -3.87 -5.25 -17.67
C LEU A 116 -3.44 -4.08 -16.75
N ALA A 117 -4.16 -2.95 -16.83
CA ALA A 117 -3.86 -1.76 -16.05
C ALA A 117 -4.08 -1.98 -14.55
N GLU A 118 -5.21 -2.58 -14.16
CA GLU A 118 -5.54 -2.86 -12.76
C GLU A 118 -4.56 -3.85 -12.13
N TYR A 119 -4.18 -4.90 -12.85
CA TYR A 119 -3.22 -5.88 -12.33
C TYR A 119 -1.82 -5.28 -12.18
N ALA A 120 -1.36 -4.49 -13.15
CA ALA A 120 -0.08 -3.78 -13.05
C ALA A 120 -0.07 -2.82 -11.85
N ALA A 121 -1.13 -2.03 -11.66
CA ALA A 121 -1.27 -1.12 -10.53
C ALA A 121 -1.26 -1.84 -9.17
N ALA A 122 -1.93 -3.00 -9.08
CA ALA A 122 -1.94 -3.80 -7.86
C ALA A 122 -0.55 -4.37 -7.51
N LEU A 123 0.22 -4.80 -8.52
CA LEU A 123 1.60 -5.25 -8.32
C LEU A 123 2.51 -4.10 -7.88
N GLU A 124 2.40 -2.93 -8.52
CA GLU A 124 3.17 -1.74 -8.13
C GLU A 124 2.88 -1.32 -6.69
N ALA A 125 1.61 -1.30 -6.29
CA ALA A 125 1.23 -0.97 -4.92
C ALA A 125 1.81 -1.98 -3.90
N SER A 126 1.75 -3.28 -4.20
CA SER A 126 2.33 -4.34 -3.36
C SER A 126 3.85 -4.19 -3.22
N LEU A 127 4.55 -3.90 -4.31
CA LEU A 127 6.00 -3.71 -4.33
C LEU A 127 6.40 -2.41 -3.61
N ALA A 128 5.66 -1.32 -3.80
CA ALA A 128 5.93 -0.03 -3.16
C ALA A 128 5.81 -0.09 -1.64
N LEU A 129 4.89 -0.90 -1.11
CA LEU A 129 4.73 -1.15 0.33
C LEU A 129 5.73 -2.20 0.86
N GLY A 130 6.60 -2.78 0.02
CA GLY A 130 7.53 -3.82 0.48
C GLY A 130 6.88 -5.10 0.98
N LEU A 131 5.61 -5.37 0.60
CA LEU A 131 4.86 -6.54 1.07
C LEU A 131 5.45 -7.85 0.56
N ALA A 132 6.10 -7.84 -0.59
CA ALA A 132 6.86 -8.94 -1.13
C ALA A 132 8.36 -8.68 -0.97
N GLN A 133 9.13 -9.70 -0.56
CA GLN A 133 10.58 -9.59 -0.36
C GLN A 133 11.30 -10.73 -1.09
N GLY A 134 12.59 -10.52 -1.38
CA GLY A 134 13.45 -11.51 -2.01
C GLY A 134 12.85 -12.07 -3.30
N ARG A 135 12.80 -13.41 -3.41
CA ARG A 135 12.28 -14.08 -4.62
C ARG A 135 10.83 -13.75 -4.95
N ALA A 136 9.98 -13.49 -3.96
CA ALA A 136 8.59 -13.13 -4.20
C ALA A 136 8.49 -11.74 -4.86
N ALA A 137 9.26 -10.76 -4.40
CA ALA A 137 9.34 -9.45 -5.02
C ALA A 137 9.86 -9.54 -6.47
N GLN A 138 10.91 -10.34 -6.68
CA GLN A 138 11.47 -10.58 -8.02
C GLN A 138 10.42 -11.15 -8.98
N LEU A 139 9.64 -12.14 -8.55
CA LEU A 139 8.55 -12.71 -9.37
C LEU A 139 7.45 -11.68 -9.66
N GLN A 140 7.09 -10.84 -8.69
CA GLN A 140 6.12 -9.76 -8.88
C GLN A 140 6.65 -8.72 -9.89
N ARG A 141 7.93 -8.33 -9.81
CA ARG A 141 8.58 -7.42 -10.78
C ARG A 141 8.61 -8.00 -12.20
N GLN A 142 8.93 -9.30 -12.35
CA GLN A 142 8.90 -9.97 -13.65
C GLN A 142 7.49 -10.00 -14.25
N GLN A 143 6.48 -10.25 -13.42
CA GLN A 143 5.09 -10.20 -13.88
C GLN A 143 4.67 -8.78 -14.26
N LEU A 144 5.04 -7.79 -13.47
CA LEU A 144 4.78 -6.38 -13.77
C LEU A 144 5.46 -5.95 -15.08
N GLU A 145 6.71 -6.31 -15.29
CA GLU A 145 7.42 -6.07 -16.56
C GLU A 145 6.66 -6.63 -17.75
N ARG A 146 6.18 -7.87 -17.64
CA ARG A 146 5.38 -8.51 -18.67
C ARG A 146 4.10 -7.74 -18.98
N LEU A 147 3.35 -7.34 -17.95
CA LEU A 147 2.10 -6.58 -18.11
C LEU A 147 2.35 -5.21 -18.76
N LEU A 148 3.38 -4.49 -18.34
CA LEU A 148 3.75 -3.20 -18.91
C LEU A 148 4.15 -3.30 -20.37
N LYS A 149 4.89 -4.35 -20.77
CA LYS A 149 5.20 -4.63 -22.18
C LYS A 149 3.94 -4.89 -23.01
N MET A 150 2.96 -5.63 -22.45
CA MET A 150 1.68 -5.86 -23.13
C MET A 150 0.87 -4.57 -23.26
N GLN A 151 0.85 -3.72 -22.25
CA GLN A 151 0.19 -2.40 -22.31
C GLN A 151 0.83 -1.51 -23.38
N LEU A 152 2.17 -1.44 -23.43
CA LEU A 152 2.91 -0.67 -24.43
C LEU A 152 2.59 -1.12 -25.87
N ALA A 153 2.47 -2.43 -26.08
CA ALA A 153 2.14 -2.97 -27.40
C ALA A 153 0.71 -2.61 -27.86
N ASN A 154 -0.19 -2.31 -26.94
CA ASN A 154 -1.58 -2.00 -27.20
C ASN A 154 -1.89 -0.50 -27.25
N GLN A 155 -0.93 0.38 -26.88
CA GLN A 155 -1.14 1.84 -26.85
C GLN A 155 -0.51 2.56 -28.03
N PRO A 156 -1.12 3.69 -28.51
CA PRO A 156 -0.52 4.57 -29.49
C PRO A 156 0.80 5.17 -28.97
N LYS A 157 1.72 5.48 -29.88
CA LYS A 157 3.07 5.96 -29.53
C LYS A 157 3.08 7.23 -28.68
N GLU A 158 2.10 8.09 -28.86
CA GLU A 158 1.94 9.37 -28.15
C GLU A 158 1.68 9.17 -26.65
N GLU A 159 1.10 8.03 -26.27
CA GLU A 159 0.72 7.71 -24.87
C GLU A 159 1.72 6.76 -24.18
N GLN A 160 2.76 6.31 -24.89
CA GLN A 160 3.68 5.29 -24.38
C GLN A 160 4.71 5.82 -23.38
N TYR A 161 4.93 7.14 -23.30
CA TYR A 161 6.01 7.71 -22.50
C TYR A 161 5.92 7.31 -21.00
N GLY A 162 4.76 7.49 -20.40
CA GLY A 162 4.55 7.14 -18.98
C GLY A 162 4.76 5.65 -18.69
N LEU A 163 4.24 4.79 -19.59
CA LEU A 163 4.44 3.33 -19.47
C LEU A 163 5.91 2.95 -19.69
N GLY A 164 6.60 3.63 -20.60
CA GLY A 164 8.02 3.44 -20.85
C GLY A 164 8.87 3.74 -19.62
N CYS A 165 8.58 4.84 -18.91
CA CYS A 165 9.25 5.18 -17.66
C CYS A 165 9.00 4.13 -16.56
N ARG A 166 7.77 3.66 -16.41
CA ARG A 166 7.43 2.59 -15.45
C ARG A 166 8.17 1.29 -15.77
N LEU A 167 8.20 0.90 -17.04
CA LEU A 167 8.91 -0.28 -17.49
C LEU A 167 10.42 -0.17 -17.22
N ALA A 168 11.03 0.98 -17.55
CA ALA A 168 12.46 1.21 -17.31
C ALA A 168 12.81 1.11 -15.82
N LYS A 169 11.96 1.64 -14.93
CA LYS A 169 12.13 1.52 -13.48
C LYS A 169 12.15 0.05 -13.04
N VAL A 170 11.17 -0.73 -13.45
CA VAL A 170 11.07 -2.16 -13.09
C VAL A 170 12.26 -2.95 -13.62
N GLN A 171 12.73 -2.66 -14.82
CA GLN A 171 13.89 -3.31 -15.41
C GLN A 171 15.18 -2.99 -14.65
N LEU A 172 15.33 -1.75 -14.17
CA LEU A 172 16.46 -1.36 -13.33
C LEU A 172 16.46 -2.14 -12.01
N GLU A 173 15.31 -2.19 -11.33
CA GLU A 173 15.15 -2.96 -10.08
C GLU A 173 15.43 -4.45 -10.27
N LEU A 174 15.01 -5.05 -11.40
CA LEU A 174 15.32 -6.44 -11.72
C LEU A 174 16.79 -6.68 -11.99
N ALA A 175 17.49 -5.69 -12.54
CA ALA A 175 18.93 -5.79 -12.79
C ALA A 175 19.76 -5.67 -11.49
N GLU A 176 19.26 -4.94 -10.50
CA GLU A 176 19.87 -4.83 -9.16
C GLU A 176 19.70 -6.10 -8.33
N ASP A 177 18.63 -6.86 -8.57
CA ASP A 177 18.29 -8.11 -7.86
C ASP A 177 19.00 -9.35 -8.45
N ALA A 178 19.73 -9.23 -9.57
CA ALA A 178 20.34 -10.34 -10.32
C ALA A 178 21.75 -10.66 -9.86
#